data_98a9cdf1b1ab392ee417c371e7e9de9c
#
_entry.id   98a9cdf1b1ab392ee417c371e7e9de9c
#
_cell.length_a   1.000
_cell.length_b   1.000
_cell.length_c   1.000
_cell.angle_alpha   90.00
_cell.angle_beta   90.00
_cell.angle_gamma   90.00
#
_symmetry.space_group_name_H-M   'P 1'
#
loop_
_entity.id
_entity.type
_entity.pdbx_description
1 polymer ?
#
loop_
_entity_poly.entity_id
_entity_poly.type
_entity_poly.pdbx_seq_one_letter_code
_entity_poly.pdbx_strand_id
1 'polypeptide(L)'
;MVSTEPGRDRGDMKLLAIGGPLFLLAYGLLRLVDGLDGSHGPGWAWNVGHAFFLVAFLMFGALVWKLLDVSAVAAIAALAGSAAFVWVILGDLFDDLPGLPDPLMVAGPLLFQVGVLALLTILAIRRVVPAWSPLLVLAGFVLFMVNLDLLPLGALLLLAGLAPLSAHPTRAAERVVG
;
A
#
# COMPACT_ATOMS: atom_id res chain seq x y z
N MET A 1 1.09 -19.85 24.42
CA MET A 1 -0.23 -19.71 23.76
C MET A 1 -0.67 -18.26 23.94
N VAL A 2 -0.50 -17.44 22.89
CA VAL A 2 -0.98 -16.04 22.89
C VAL A 2 -2.40 -16.09 22.34
N SER A 3 -3.39 -15.91 23.19
CA SER A 3 -4.80 -15.78 22.79
C SER A 3 -4.96 -14.43 22.09
N THR A 4 -4.96 -14.43 20.76
CA THR A 4 -5.32 -13.25 19.97
C THR A 4 -6.84 -13.05 20.06
N GLU A 5 -7.28 -11.96 20.72
CA GLU A 5 -8.69 -11.60 20.80
C GLU A 5 -9.25 -11.28 19.41
N PRO A 6 -10.35 -11.91 18.97
CA PRO A 6 -10.91 -11.72 17.61
C PRO A 6 -11.31 -10.28 17.27
N GLY A 7 -11.58 -9.45 18.29
CA GLY A 7 -11.93 -8.03 18.12
C GLY A 7 -10.75 -7.13 17.73
N ARG A 8 -9.55 -7.46 18.17
CA ARG A 8 -8.33 -6.69 17.94
C ARG A 8 -7.89 -6.80 16.48
N ASP A 9 -7.96 -7.99 15.90
CA ASP A 9 -7.59 -8.24 14.49
C ASP A 9 -8.48 -7.49 13.50
N ARG A 10 -9.78 -7.28 13.81
CA ARG A 10 -10.69 -6.49 12.98
C ARG A 10 -10.33 -5.01 12.96
N GLY A 11 -10.00 -4.45 14.11
CA GLY A 11 -9.57 -3.05 14.23
C GLY A 11 -8.32 -2.77 13.42
N ASP A 12 -7.35 -3.66 13.51
CA ASP A 12 -6.08 -3.54 12.80
C ASP A 12 -6.24 -3.63 11.28
N MET A 13 -7.03 -4.61 10.78
CA MET A 13 -7.26 -4.75 9.34
C MET A 13 -7.95 -3.52 8.75
N LYS A 14 -8.97 -2.98 9.45
CA LYS A 14 -9.65 -1.75 9.06
C LYS A 14 -8.69 -0.56 9.04
N LEU A 15 -7.88 -0.41 10.09
CA LEU A 15 -6.91 0.67 10.18
C LEU A 15 -5.92 0.62 9.02
N LEU A 16 -5.40 -0.55 8.68
CA LEU A 16 -4.40 -0.73 7.63
C LEU A 16 -5.01 -0.53 6.23
N ALA A 17 -6.19 -1.11 5.96
CA ALA A 17 -6.83 -1.04 4.65
C ALA A 17 -7.32 0.38 4.29
N ILE A 18 -7.66 1.19 5.29
CA ILE A 18 -8.11 2.58 5.10
C ILE A 18 -6.95 3.55 5.30
N GLY A 19 -6.14 3.37 6.34
CA GLY A 19 -5.07 4.29 6.72
C GLY A 19 -3.98 4.39 5.67
N GLY A 20 -3.51 3.27 5.12
CA GLY A 20 -2.49 3.28 4.06
C GLY A 20 -2.86 4.20 2.89
N PRO A 21 -4.03 4.00 2.23
CA PRO A 21 -4.47 4.89 1.16
C PRO A 21 -4.72 6.34 1.59
N LEU A 22 -5.18 6.59 2.82
CA LEU A 22 -5.38 7.96 3.32
C LEU A 22 -4.03 8.69 3.51
N PHE A 23 -3.01 8.04 4.04
CA PHE A 23 -1.68 8.61 4.12
C PHE A 23 -1.07 8.83 2.73
N LEU A 24 -1.33 7.92 1.78
CA LEU A 24 -0.92 8.09 0.40
C LEU A 24 -1.64 9.27 -0.27
N LEU A 25 -2.92 9.47 0.02
CA LEU A 25 -3.69 10.64 -0.44
C LEU A 25 -3.09 11.93 0.13
N ALA A 26 -2.79 11.97 1.42
CA ALA A 26 -2.17 13.12 2.06
C ALA A 26 -0.81 13.45 1.43
N TYR A 27 0.03 12.44 1.15
CA TYR A 27 1.26 12.63 0.39
C TYR A 27 1.00 13.23 -0.99
N GLY A 28 0.06 12.67 -1.75
CA GLY A 28 -0.27 13.16 -3.09
C GLY A 28 -0.75 14.62 -3.10
N LEU A 29 -1.56 15.02 -2.11
CA LEU A 29 -1.99 16.41 -1.95
C LEU A 29 -0.82 17.34 -1.59
N LEU A 30 0.09 16.93 -0.70
CA LEU A 30 1.27 17.70 -0.36
C LEU A 30 2.24 17.81 -1.54
N ARG A 31 2.36 16.77 -2.35
CA ARG A 31 3.14 16.81 -3.59
C ARG A 31 2.59 17.86 -4.56
N LEU A 32 1.26 17.99 -4.70
CA LEU A 32 0.67 19.05 -5.52
C LEU A 32 0.97 20.45 -4.95
N VAL A 33 0.95 20.60 -3.61
CA VAL A 33 1.33 21.86 -2.96
C VAL A 33 2.81 22.17 -3.19
N ASP A 34 3.69 21.17 -3.10
CA ASP A 34 5.12 21.30 -3.34
C ASP A 34 5.43 21.73 -4.79
N GLY A 35 4.63 21.26 -5.76
CA GLY A 35 4.78 21.62 -7.18
C GLY A 35 4.18 22.96 -7.60
N LEU A 36 3.52 23.72 -6.71
CA LEU A 36 2.86 24.99 -7.07
C LEU A 36 3.82 26.08 -7.55
N ASP A 37 5.09 26.03 -7.16
CA ASP A 37 6.14 26.95 -7.60
C ASP A 37 6.86 26.46 -8.88
N GLY A 38 6.41 25.36 -9.48
CA GLY A 38 6.98 24.75 -10.68
C GLY A 38 8.19 23.85 -10.42
N SER A 39 8.51 23.58 -9.16
CA SER A 39 9.60 22.67 -8.75
C SER A 39 9.12 21.69 -7.66
N HIS A 40 9.75 20.52 -7.61
CA HIS A 40 9.60 19.59 -6.49
C HIS A 40 10.97 19.47 -5.80
N GLY A 41 11.02 19.65 -4.48
CA GLY A 41 12.30 19.56 -3.80
C GLY A 41 12.24 19.78 -2.29
N PRO A 42 13.39 19.75 -1.62
CA PRO A 42 13.46 19.84 -0.17
C PRO A 42 12.78 21.09 0.39
N GLY A 43 11.69 20.89 1.11
CA GLY A 43 10.90 21.92 1.74
C GLY A 43 9.95 21.29 2.75
N TRP A 44 9.11 22.12 3.42
CA TRP A 44 8.20 21.58 4.43
C TRP A 44 7.17 20.59 3.83
N ALA A 45 6.60 20.93 2.66
CA ALA A 45 5.61 20.07 1.99
C ALA A 45 6.23 18.76 1.49
N TRP A 46 7.47 18.82 0.96
CA TRP A 46 8.25 17.67 0.59
C TRP A 46 8.51 16.75 1.79
N ASN A 47 9.10 17.28 2.87
CA ASN A 47 9.48 16.47 4.03
C ASN A 47 8.26 15.85 4.73
N VAL A 48 7.19 16.63 4.97
CA VAL A 48 5.95 16.12 5.57
C VAL A 48 5.26 15.13 4.63
N GLY A 49 5.27 15.41 3.32
CA GLY A 49 4.75 14.51 2.31
C GLY A 49 5.45 13.15 2.36
N HIS A 50 6.80 13.13 2.32
CA HIS A 50 7.56 11.88 2.37
C HIS A 50 7.39 11.13 3.70
N ALA A 51 7.19 11.83 4.81
CA ALA A 51 6.83 11.18 6.08
C ALA A 51 5.45 10.46 5.98
N PHE A 52 4.44 11.08 5.36
CA PHE A 52 3.16 10.41 5.10
C PHE A 52 3.30 9.26 4.12
N PHE A 53 4.13 9.39 3.10
CA PHE A 53 4.43 8.34 2.14
C PHE A 53 5.08 7.12 2.81
N LEU A 54 6.04 7.37 3.71
CA LEU A 54 6.65 6.32 4.53
C LEU A 54 5.61 5.57 5.36
N VAL A 55 4.75 6.30 6.09
CA VAL A 55 3.68 5.70 6.90
C VAL A 55 2.74 4.88 6.02
N ALA A 56 2.36 5.37 4.84
CA ALA A 56 1.50 4.64 3.91
C ALA A 56 2.11 3.27 3.55
N PHE A 57 3.40 3.23 3.17
CA PHE A 57 4.04 1.95 2.79
C PHE A 57 4.31 1.02 3.95
N LEU A 58 4.56 1.53 5.16
CA LEU A 58 4.60 0.70 6.37
C LEU A 58 3.23 0.07 6.65
N MET A 59 2.14 0.82 6.47
CA MET A 59 0.78 0.30 6.63
C MET A 59 0.41 -0.71 5.55
N PHE A 60 0.79 -0.47 4.29
CA PHE A 60 0.60 -1.45 3.21
C PHE A 60 1.41 -2.73 3.48
N GLY A 61 2.66 -2.61 3.92
CA GLY A 61 3.46 -3.76 4.33
C GLY A 61 2.79 -4.56 5.45
N ALA A 62 2.29 -3.88 6.48
CA ALA A 62 1.57 -4.54 7.57
C ALA A 62 0.25 -5.18 7.11
N LEU A 63 -0.49 -4.55 6.18
CA LEU A 63 -1.69 -5.13 5.56
C LEU A 63 -1.34 -6.41 4.80
N VAL A 64 -0.31 -6.36 3.96
CA VAL A 64 0.16 -7.52 3.17
C VAL A 64 0.64 -8.65 4.07
N TRP A 65 1.33 -8.32 5.17
CA TRP A 65 1.73 -9.30 6.18
C TRP A 65 0.55 -10.08 6.74
N LYS A 66 -0.57 -9.42 7.01
CA LYS A 66 -1.81 -10.08 7.47
C LYS A 66 -2.49 -10.94 6.38
N LEU A 67 -2.07 -10.82 5.14
CA LEU A 67 -2.58 -11.59 3.99
C LEU A 67 -1.64 -12.73 3.55
N LEU A 68 -0.58 -13.04 4.32
CA LEU A 68 0.37 -14.13 4.01
C LEU A 68 -0.33 -15.48 3.78
N ASP A 69 -1.37 -15.78 4.55
CA ASP A 69 -2.13 -17.04 4.44
C ASP A 69 -2.98 -17.12 3.16
N VAL A 70 -3.23 -15.99 2.50
CA VAL A 70 -3.94 -15.96 1.21
C VAL A 70 -3.06 -16.52 0.10
N SER A 71 -1.82 -16.04 0.01
CA SER A 71 -0.77 -16.51 -0.88
C SER A 71 0.58 -15.99 -0.40
N ALA A 72 1.42 -16.88 0.11
CA ALA A 72 2.75 -16.50 0.58
C ALA A 72 3.61 -15.90 -0.54
N VAL A 73 3.54 -16.43 -1.77
CA VAL A 73 4.31 -15.93 -2.91
C VAL A 73 3.93 -14.50 -3.26
N ALA A 74 2.63 -14.21 -3.39
CA ALA A 74 2.13 -12.88 -3.70
C ALA A 74 2.43 -11.89 -2.56
N ALA A 75 2.28 -12.32 -1.31
CA ALA A 75 2.57 -11.50 -0.15
C ALA A 75 4.06 -11.18 -0.02
N ILE A 76 4.96 -12.16 -0.23
CA ILE A 76 6.41 -11.93 -0.20
C ILE A 76 6.82 -10.96 -1.32
N ALA A 77 6.28 -11.09 -2.52
CA ALA A 77 6.53 -10.16 -3.61
C ALA A 77 6.10 -8.72 -3.24
N ALA A 78 4.87 -8.57 -2.70
CA ALA A 78 4.37 -7.27 -2.27
C ALA A 78 5.19 -6.68 -1.10
N LEU A 79 5.61 -7.51 -0.13
CA LEU A 79 6.46 -7.07 0.98
C LEU A 79 7.83 -6.62 0.51
N ALA A 80 8.46 -7.37 -0.42
CA ALA A 80 9.74 -6.97 -1.01
C ALA A 80 9.62 -5.62 -1.75
N GLY A 81 8.53 -5.45 -2.51
CA GLY A 81 8.25 -4.17 -3.17
C GLY A 81 7.95 -3.04 -2.19
N SER A 82 7.21 -3.29 -1.10
CA SER A 82 6.99 -2.31 -0.04
C SER A 82 8.30 -1.89 0.63
N ALA A 83 9.20 -2.83 0.90
CA ALA A 83 10.52 -2.55 1.45
C ALA A 83 11.38 -1.69 0.51
N ALA A 84 11.31 -1.95 -0.80
CA ALA A 84 11.98 -1.12 -1.80
C ALA A 84 11.45 0.33 -1.80
N PHE A 85 10.12 0.53 -1.72
CA PHE A 85 9.54 1.86 -1.57
C PHE A 85 10.02 2.57 -0.30
N VAL A 86 9.98 1.86 0.85
CA VAL A 86 10.47 2.41 2.13
C VAL A 86 11.91 2.85 2.00
N TRP A 87 12.77 2.05 1.35
CA TRP A 87 14.17 2.41 1.13
C TRP A 87 14.33 3.68 0.28
N VAL A 88 13.59 3.78 -0.83
CA VAL A 88 13.61 4.99 -1.69
C VAL A 88 13.16 6.21 -0.91
N ILE A 89 12.05 6.12 -0.17
CA ILE A 89 11.52 7.23 0.62
C ILE A 89 12.52 7.68 1.69
N LEU A 90 13.22 6.74 2.33
CA LEU A 90 14.27 7.07 3.30
C LEU A 90 15.46 7.74 2.60
N GLY A 91 15.82 7.34 1.38
CA GLY A 91 16.83 8.02 0.56
C GLY A 91 16.44 9.44 0.18
N ASP A 92 15.14 9.70 -0.06
CA ASP A 92 14.61 11.04 -0.33
C ASP A 92 14.59 11.95 0.91
N LEU A 93 14.55 11.35 2.12
CA LEU A 93 14.55 12.07 3.39
C LEU A 93 15.94 12.26 4.00
N PHE A 94 16.89 11.38 3.67
CA PHE A 94 18.23 11.33 4.27
C PHE A 94 19.30 11.20 3.19
N ASP A 95 20.00 12.28 2.90
CA ASP A 95 21.01 12.38 1.82
C ASP A 95 22.18 11.38 1.96
N ASP A 96 22.44 10.88 3.17
CA ASP A 96 23.54 9.95 3.46
C ASP A 96 23.19 8.48 3.13
N LEU A 97 21.94 8.17 2.76
CA LEU A 97 21.55 6.80 2.44
C LEU A 97 21.92 6.44 0.99
N PRO A 98 22.56 5.27 0.77
CA PRO A 98 22.86 4.83 -0.58
C PRO A 98 21.57 4.57 -1.36
N GLY A 99 21.49 5.08 -2.58
CA GLY A 99 20.37 4.80 -3.49
C GLY A 99 20.23 3.30 -3.79
N LEU A 100 19.02 2.88 -4.15
CA LEU A 100 18.82 1.53 -4.67
C LEU A 100 19.47 1.39 -6.06
N PRO A 101 20.02 0.20 -6.38
CA PRO A 101 20.43 -0.10 -7.75
C PRO A 101 19.27 0.08 -8.75
N ASP A 102 19.55 0.62 -9.95
CA ASP A 102 18.53 0.89 -10.97
C ASP A 102 17.52 -0.25 -11.23
N PRO A 103 17.95 -1.53 -11.32
CA PRO A 103 17.00 -2.63 -11.50
C PRO A 103 15.97 -2.74 -10.36
N LEU A 104 16.37 -2.42 -9.12
CA LEU A 104 15.47 -2.49 -7.96
C LEU A 104 14.53 -1.28 -7.88
N MET A 105 14.94 -0.12 -8.44
CA MET A 105 14.08 1.05 -8.58
C MET A 105 12.85 0.76 -9.45
N VAL A 106 12.98 -0.12 -10.44
CA VAL A 106 11.87 -0.54 -11.31
C VAL A 106 11.17 -1.78 -10.75
N ALA A 107 11.94 -2.77 -10.33
CA ALA A 107 11.39 -4.04 -9.85
C ALA A 107 10.59 -3.89 -8.55
N GLY A 108 11.02 -3.02 -7.64
CA GLY A 108 10.34 -2.78 -6.36
C GLY A 108 8.87 -2.38 -6.54
N PRO A 109 8.57 -1.27 -7.23
CA PRO A 109 7.19 -0.87 -7.52
C PRO A 109 6.37 -1.96 -8.23
N LEU A 110 6.94 -2.65 -9.21
CA LEU A 110 6.25 -3.72 -9.92
C LEU A 110 5.92 -4.92 -9.01
N LEU A 111 6.86 -5.34 -8.17
CA LEU A 111 6.63 -6.43 -7.20
C LEU A 111 5.52 -6.07 -6.21
N PHE A 112 5.49 -4.84 -5.73
CA PHE A 112 4.42 -4.37 -4.86
C PHE A 112 3.07 -4.44 -5.55
N GLN A 113 2.95 -3.84 -6.74
CA GLN A 113 1.71 -3.76 -7.50
C GLN A 113 1.19 -5.15 -7.87
N VAL A 114 2.04 -5.99 -8.48
CA VAL A 114 1.67 -7.35 -8.90
C VAL A 114 1.29 -8.21 -7.69
N GLY A 115 2.05 -8.13 -6.60
CA GLY A 115 1.76 -8.88 -5.39
C GLY A 115 0.42 -8.49 -4.76
N VAL A 116 0.14 -7.18 -4.61
CA VAL A 116 -1.15 -6.70 -4.08
C VAL A 116 -2.31 -7.08 -4.99
N LEU A 117 -2.17 -6.91 -6.31
CA LEU A 117 -3.20 -7.30 -7.28
C LEU A 117 -3.47 -8.82 -7.25
N ALA A 118 -2.44 -9.63 -7.15
CA ALA A 118 -2.59 -11.09 -7.04
C ALA A 118 -3.35 -11.46 -5.75
N LEU A 119 -3.00 -10.88 -4.60
CA LEU A 119 -3.72 -11.10 -3.35
C LEU A 119 -5.20 -10.73 -3.46
N LEU A 120 -5.50 -9.53 -3.98
CA LEU A 120 -6.89 -9.07 -4.14
C LEU A 120 -7.66 -9.91 -5.14
N THR A 121 -7.02 -10.36 -6.23
CA THR A 121 -7.64 -11.23 -7.23
C THR A 121 -8.00 -12.58 -6.62
N ILE A 122 -7.10 -13.17 -5.82
CA ILE A 122 -7.39 -14.43 -5.11
C ILE A 122 -8.55 -14.24 -4.13
N LEU A 123 -8.58 -13.12 -3.38
CA LEU A 123 -9.67 -12.81 -2.46
C LEU A 123 -10.99 -12.56 -3.20
N ALA A 124 -10.97 -11.95 -4.39
CA ALA A 124 -12.14 -11.77 -5.23
C ALA A 124 -12.67 -13.11 -5.77
N ILE A 125 -11.79 -14.01 -6.23
CA ILE A 125 -12.16 -15.36 -6.65
C ILE A 125 -12.79 -16.16 -5.49
N ARG A 126 -12.24 -15.99 -4.28
CA ARG A 126 -12.79 -16.58 -3.03
C ARG A 126 -14.05 -15.86 -2.52
N ARG A 127 -14.52 -14.81 -3.21
CA ARG A 127 -15.68 -13.98 -2.85
C ARG A 127 -15.56 -13.32 -1.46
N VAL A 128 -14.34 -13.07 -1.01
CA VAL A 128 -14.04 -12.31 0.22
C VAL A 128 -14.15 -10.81 -0.04
N VAL A 129 -13.72 -10.36 -1.22
CA VAL A 129 -13.92 -8.98 -1.68
C VAL A 129 -14.67 -8.98 -3.01
N PRO A 130 -15.36 -7.87 -3.37
CA PRO A 130 -16.01 -7.74 -4.67
C PRO A 130 -15.01 -7.80 -5.83
N ALA A 131 -15.44 -8.27 -6.99
CA ALA A 131 -14.57 -8.35 -8.18
C ALA A 131 -14.06 -7.00 -8.69
N TRP A 132 -14.77 -5.91 -8.39
CA TRP A 132 -14.32 -4.55 -8.73
C TRP A 132 -13.15 -4.06 -7.86
N SER A 133 -12.91 -4.66 -6.69
CA SER A 133 -11.82 -4.28 -5.77
C SER A 133 -10.44 -4.33 -6.44
N PRO A 134 -9.97 -5.45 -7.02
CA PRO A 134 -8.70 -5.48 -7.74
C PRO A 134 -8.66 -4.55 -8.97
N LEU A 135 -9.79 -4.32 -9.63
CA LEU A 135 -9.86 -3.42 -10.79
C LEU A 135 -9.65 -1.96 -10.41
N LEU A 136 -10.22 -1.50 -9.31
CA LEU A 136 -9.98 -0.14 -8.80
C LEU A 136 -8.53 0.05 -8.36
N VAL A 137 -7.95 -0.96 -7.69
CA VAL A 137 -6.54 -0.91 -7.28
C VAL A 137 -5.63 -0.89 -8.51
N LEU A 138 -5.91 -1.69 -9.53
CA LEU A 138 -5.19 -1.66 -10.80
C LEU A 138 -5.27 -0.27 -11.44
N ALA A 139 -6.47 0.30 -11.53
CA ALA A 139 -6.66 1.64 -12.10
C ALA A 139 -5.87 2.70 -11.32
N GLY A 140 -5.86 2.62 -9.98
CA GLY A 140 -5.04 3.51 -9.14
C GLY A 140 -3.54 3.38 -9.44
N PHE A 141 -3.03 2.17 -9.57
CA PHE A 141 -1.62 1.94 -9.92
C PHE A 141 -1.27 2.46 -11.32
N VAL A 142 -2.17 2.28 -12.31
CA VAL A 142 -1.97 2.83 -13.66
C VAL A 142 -1.87 4.36 -13.62
N LEU A 143 -2.71 5.04 -12.84
CA LEU A 143 -2.62 6.50 -12.68
C LEU A 143 -1.27 6.95 -12.14
N PHE A 144 -0.71 6.24 -11.15
CA PHE A 144 0.62 6.54 -10.61
C PHE A 144 1.73 6.37 -11.66
N MET A 145 1.60 5.36 -12.54
CA MET A 145 2.58 5.12 -13.60
C MET A 145 2.49 6.15 -14.73
N VAL A 146 1.30 6.68 -15.00
CA VAL A 146 1.09 7.67 -16.06
C VAL A 146 1.60 9.05 -15.64
N ASN A 147 1.23 9.50 -14.44
CA ASN A 147 1.67 10.78 -13.89
C ASN A 147 1.53 10.79 -12.37
N LEU A 148 2.60 11.13 -11.69
CA LEU A 148 2.62 11.22 -10.22
C LEU A 148 1.71 12.33 -9.67
N ASP A 149 1.35 13.32 -10.47
CA ASP A 149 0.39 14.37 -10.05
C ASP A 149 -1.05 13.83 -9.98
N LEU A 150 -1.32 12.65 -10.58
CA LEU A 150 -2.58 11.92 -10.43
C LEU A 150 -2.62 11.04 -9.17
N LEU A 151 -1.58 11.09 -8.35
CA LEU A 151 -1.45 10.29 -7.13
C LEU A 151 -2.63 10.47 -6.16
N PRO A 152 -3.18 11.68 -5.91
CA PRO A 152 -4.38 11.81 -5.08
C PRO A 152 -5.58 11.03 -5.63
N LEU A 153 -5.81 11.07 -6.92
CA LEU A 153 -6.90 10.33 -7.55
C LEU A 153 -6.67 8.82 -7.48
N GLY A 154 -5.44 8.38 -7.74
CA GLY A 154 -5.06 6.98 -7.61
C GLY A 154 -5.19 6.48 -6.16
N ALA A 155 -4.83 7.29 -5.16
CA ALA A 155 -5.00 6.95 -3.75
C ALA A 155 -6.48 6.80 -3.36
N LEU A 156 -7.38 7.60 -3.92
CA LEU A 156 -8.83 7.42 -3.73
C LEU A 156 -9.33 6.12 -4.35
N LEU A 157 -8.81 5.72 -5.51
CA LEU A 157 -9.14 4.42 -6.12
C LEU A 157 -8.61 3.25 -5.28
N LEU A 158 -7.38 3.37 -4.73
CA LEU A 158 -6.86 2.39 -3.78
C LEU A 158 -7.72 2.32 -2.51
N LEU A 159 -8.12 3.46 -1.96
CA LEU A 159 -8.99 3.53 -0.79
C LEU A 159 -10.31 2.79 -1.05
N ALA A 160 -10.98 3.09 -2.17
CA ALA A 160 -12.20 2.40 -2.54
C ALA A 160 -11.96 0.90 -2.76
N GLY A 161 -10.89 0.53 -3.48
CA GLY A 161 -10.56 -0.87 -3.79
C GLY A 161 -10.18 -1.70 -2.56
N LEU A 162 -9.55 -1.11 -1.55
CA LEU A 162 -9.15 -1.80 -0.31
C LEU A 162 -10.20 -1.73 0.79
N ALA A 163 -11.15 -0.78 0.73
CA ALA A 163 -12.20 -0.61 1.74
C ALA A 163 -12.98 -1.91 2.07
N PRO A 164 -13.29 -2.81 1.11
CA PRO A 164 -13.97 -4.08 1.42
C PRO A 164 -13.21 -4.97 2.40
N LEU A 165 -11.88 -4.89 2.46
CA LEU A 165 -11.08 -5.64 3.44
C LEU A 165 -11.39 -5.23 4.88
N SER A 166 -11.84 -4.00 5.10
CA SER A 166 -12.21 -3.49 6.44
C SER A 166 -13.48 -4.11 6.99
N ALA A 167 -14.36 -4.63 6.13
CA ALA A 167 -15.66 -5.18 6.50
C ALA A 167 -15.61 -6.69 6.79
N HIS A 168 -14.58 -7.39 6.33
CA HIS A 168 -14.48 -8.84 6.49
C HIS A 168 -13.38 -9.19 7.51
N PRO A 169 -13.75 -9.81 8.65
CA PRO A 169 -12.78 -10.52 9.46
C PRO A 169 -12.18 -11.65 8.60
N THR A 170 -10.92 -11.91 8.78
CA THR A 170 -10.24 -13.03 8.16
C THR A 170 -10.92 -14.35 8.57
N ARG A 171 -11.97 -14.74 7.83
CA ARG A 171 -12.63 -16.06 7.98
C ARG A 171 -11.70 -17.23 7.66
N ALA A 172 -10.46 -16.96 7.26
CA ALA A 172 -9.44 -17.97 7.10
C ALA A 172 -9.07 -18.64 8.43
N ALA A 173 -9.15 -17.93 9.55
CA ALA A 173 -8.86 -18.51 10.87
C ALA A 173 -9.97 -19.41 11.43
N GLU A 174 -11.22 -19.22 11.01
CA GLU A 174 -12.34 -20.06 11.52
C GLU A 174 -12.49 -21.42 10.82
N ARG A 175 -11.90 -21.63 9.65
CA ARG A 175 -12.00 -22.93 8.92
C ARG A 175 -10.90 -23.93 9.25
N VAL A 176 -9.95 -23.59 10.11
CA VAL A 176 -8.85 -24.50 10.51
C VAL A 176 -9.21 -25.23 11.82
N VAL A 177 -10.32 -24.90 12.47
CA VAL A 177 -10.75 -25.47 13.76
C VAL A 177 -12.04 -26.32 13.65
N GLY A 178 -12.52 -26.61 12.44
CA GLY A 178 -13.69 -27.44 12.22
C GLY A 178 -13.34 -28.79 11.51
#